data_8fbab3e0a9edc92e3ce4b05abdff4a90
#
_entry.id   8fbab3e0a9edc92e3ce4b05abdff4a90
#
_cell.length_a   1.000
_cell.length_b   1.000
_cell.length_c   1.000
_cell.angle_alpha   90.00
_cell.angle_beta   90.00
_cell.angle_gamma   90.00
#
_symmetry.space_group_name_H-M   'P 1'
#
loop_
_entity.id
_entity.type
_entity.pdbx_description
1 polymer ?
#
loop_
_entity_poly.entity_id
_entity_poly.type
_entity_poly.pdbx_seq_one_letter_code
_entity_poly.pdbx_strand_id
1 'polypeptide(L)'
;HHPRGDAPHDPTPSDDVGAAVPSPDTRRSHLDDPVDGMPPRREFLLASGTALLLAGAAAGTGRYLQGRNSAASSRAAVTLPRPVERLPALPSGTSVGVDGVTPFVTPNGRFYRIDKNINPLQVRTDDYVLRVTGMVDREVEIPWTDLLERDVREYDITLTCVSNLIGGNLVGNARWLGFPLRE
;
A
#
# COMPACT_ATOMS: atom_id res chain seq x y z
N HIS A 1 -40.99 17.96 40.14
CA HIS A 1 -41.99 18.99 40.23
C HIS A 1 -42.16 19.65 38.87
N HIS A 2 -43.28 19.28 38.26
CA HIS A 2 -43.91 19.96 37.11
C HIS A 2 -44.60 21.27 37.58
N PRO A 3 -44.84 22.24 36.68
CA PRO A 3 -46.17 22.21 36.05
C PRO A 3 -46.20 22.60 34.54
N ARG A 4 -47.28 22.09 33.95
CA ARG A 4 -47.82 22.37 32.63
C ARG A 4 -48.31 23.83 32.55
N GLY A 5 -48.18 24.40 31.33
CA GLY A 5 -48.85 25.64 30.93
C GLY A 5 -49.50 25.45 29.58
N ASP A 6 -50.78 25.75 29.55
CA ASP A 6 -51.74 25.53 28.48
C ASP A 6 -51.51 26.39 27.24
N ALA A 7 -51.96 25.88 26.11
CA ALA A 7 -52.10 26.57 24.84
C ALA A 7 -53.41 27.40 24.79
N PRO A 8 -53.48 28.45 23.98
CA PRO A 8 -54.73 28.90 23.42
C PRO A 8 -54.86 28.58 21.93
N HIS A 9 -56.05 28.10 21.62
CA HIS A 9 -56.61 27.99 20.28
C HIS A 9 -56.76 29.39 19.63
N ASP A 10 -56.52 29.44 18.33
CA ASP A 10 -56.97 30.49 17.46
C ASP A 10 -57.41 29.94 16.09
N PRO A 11 -58.44 30.57 15.52
CA PRO A 11 -59.27 29.92 14.53
C PRO A 11 -58.83 30.15 13.10
N THR A 12 -59.16 29.18 12.26
CA THR A 12 -59.06 29.18 10.81
C THR A 12 -59.83 30.33 10.14
N PRO A 13 -59.29 30.88 9.05
CA PRO A 13 -60.10 31.33 7.94
C PRO A 13 -60.01 30.35 6.76
N SER A 14 -61.17 29.93 6.38
CA SER A 14 -61.48 29.34 5.08
C SER A 14 -61.26 30.37 3.99
N ASP A 15 -60.38 30.12 3.06
CA ASP A 15 -60.41 30.77 1.77
C ASP A 15 -60.26 29.73 0.67
N ASP A 16 -61.33 29.60 0.01
CA ASP A 16 -61.61 28.87 -1.21
C ASP A 16 -60.77 29.48 -2.35
N VAL A 17 -59.71 28.80 -2.78
CA VAL A 17 -59.04 29.12 -4.03
C VAL A 17 -59.08 27.89 -4.93
N GLY A 18 -60.04 27.97 -5.83
CA GLY A 18 -60.20 27.01 -6.92
C GLY A 18 -58.90 26.79 -7.69
N ALA A 19 -58.26 25.69 -7.43
CA ALA A 19 -57.16 25.21 -8.25
C ALA A 19 -57.72 24.78 -9.62
N ALA A 20 -57.48 25.61 -10.61
CA ALA A 20 -57.69 25.25 -12.01
C ALA A 20 -56.90 24.01 -12.35
N VAL A 21 -57.56 22.92 -12.63
CA VAL A 21 -56.99 21.67 -13.16
C VAL A 21 -56.42 22.00 -14.53
N PRO A 22 -55.12 21.90 -14.77
CA PRO A 22 -54.55 22.12 -16.10
C PRO A 22 -55.02 21.01 -17.05
N SER A 23 -55.48 21.43 -18.21
CA SER A 23 -55.97 20.56 -19.29
C SER A 23 -54.90 19.52 -19.66
N PRO A 24 -55.30 18.27 -20.03
CA PRO A 24 -54.37 17.18 -20.31
C PRO A 24 -53.49 17.38 -21.55
N ASP A 25 -53.65 18.48 -22.27
CA ASP A 25 -52.95 18.73 -23.52
C ASP A 25 -51.55 19.41 -23.35
N THR A 26 -51.27 19.92 -22.13
CA THR A 26 -49.98 20.57 -21.87
C THR A 26 -48.89 19.62 -21.40
N ARG A 27 -49.16 18.32 -21.25
CA ARG A 27 -48.21 17.34 -20.78
C ARG A 27 -47.46 16.56 -21.88
N ARG A 28 -47.82 16.77 -23.16
CA ARG A 28 -47.18 16.04 -24.27
C ARG A 28 -46.06 16.79 -24.98
N SER A 29 -45.85 18.05 -24.70
CA SER A 29 -44.84 18.86 -25.42
C SER A 29 -43.43 18.85 -24.80
N HIS A 30 -43.24 18.21 -23.65
CA HIS A 30 -41.94 18.22 -22.98
C HIS A 30 -41.13 16.92 -23.14
N LEU A 31 -41.67 15.93 -23.87
CA LEU A 31 -40.94 14.65 -24.10
C LEU A 31 -40.36 14.53 -25.51
N ASP A 32 -40.63 15.50 -26.39
CA ASP A 32 -40.14 15.51 -27.76
C ASP A 32 -39.11 16.61 -28.07
N ASP A 33 -38.60 17.34 -27.06
CA ASP A 33 -37.47 18.20 -27.27
C ASP A 33 -36.24 17.29 -27.55
N PRO A 34 -35.65 17.37 -28.76
CA PRO A 34 -34.38 16.67 -28.99
C PRO A 34 -33.40 17.21 -27.98
N VAL A 35 -32.70 16.33 -27.27
CA VAL A 35 -31.60 16.69 -26.42
C VAL A 35 -30.53 17.28 -27.32
N ASP A 36 -30.66 18.59 -27.60
CA ASP A 36 -29.70 19.37 -28.36
C ASP A 36 -28.38 19.36 -27.59
N GLY A 37 -27.43 18.56 -28.08
CA GLY A 37 -26.09 18.47 -27.51
C GLY A 37 -25.45 17.08 -27.52
N MET A 38 -26.19 16.02 -27.93
CA MET A 38 -25.52 14.74 -28.11
C MET A 38 -24.69 14.74 -29.40
N PRO A 39 -23.38 14.50 -29.32
CA PRO A 39 -22.56 14.37 -30.52
C PRO A 39 -23.09 13.20 -31.38
N PRO A 40 -23.02 13.30 -32.71
CA PRO A 40 -23.43 12.22 -33.61
C PRO A 40 -22.68 10.94 -33.23
N ARG A 41 -23.35 9.81 -33.31
CA ARG A 41 -22.82 8.49 -32.88
C ARG A 41 -21.39 8.21 -33.35
N ARG A 42 -21.05 8.66 -34.57
CA ARG A 42 -19.72 8.54 -35.13
C ARG A 42 -18.68 9.34 -34.34
N GLU A 43 -18.99 10.57 -33.98
CA GLU A 43 -18.08 11.44 -33.20
C GLU A 43 -17.91 10.90 -31.76
N PHE A 44 -18.98 10.41 -31.17
CA PHE A 44 -18.92 9.75 -29.86
C PHE A 44 -18.03 8.52 -29.90
N LEU A 45 -18.17 7.65 -30.91
CA LEU A 45 -17.33 6.45 -31.05
C LEU A 45 -15.88 6.78 -31.31
N LEU A 46 -15.59 7.81 -32.14
CA LEU A 46 -14.24 8.26 -32.40
C LEU A 46 -13.61 8.88 -31.15
N ALA A 47 -14.33 9.72 -30.42
CA ALA A 47 -13.85 10.34 -29.19
C ALA A 47 -13.59 9.28 -28.11
N SER A 48 -14.51 8.33 -27.94
CA SER A 48 -14.35 7.22 -26.97
C SER A 48 -13.18 6.31 -27.34
N GLY A 49 -13.03 5.96 -28.62
CA GLY A 49 -11.90 5.18 -29.11
C GLY A 49 -10.56 5.88 -28.88
N THR A 50 -10.49 7.18 -29.18
CA THR A 50 -9.28 7.98 -28.91
C THR A 50 -8.97 8.04 -27.42
N ALA A 51 -9.97 8.26 -26.57
CA ALA A 51 -9.80 8.30 -25.13
C ALA A 51 -9.28 6.98 -24.57
N LEU A 52 -9.80 5.84 -25.05
CA LEU A 52 -9.33 4.51 -24.66
C LEU A 52 -7.89 4.26 -25.09
N LEU A 53 -7.51 4.66 -26.30
CA LEU A 53 -6.13 4.53 -26.80
C LEU A 53 -5.16 5.37 -25.94
N LEU A 54 -5.52 6.62 -25.63
CA LEU A 54 -4.72 7.48 -24.79
C LEU A 54 -4.59 6.94 -23.37
N ALA A 55 -5.70 6.46 -22.79
CA ALA A 55 -5.70 5.82 -21.47
C ALA A 55 -4.83 4.55 -21.45
N GLY A 56 -4.92 3.72 -22.48
CA GLY A 56 -4.09 2.53 -22.64
C GLY A 56 -2.60 2.86 -22.76
N ALA A 57 -2.26 3.85 -23.58
CA ALA A 57 -0.88 4.33 -23.72
C ALA A 57 -0.34 4.94 -22.43
N ALA A 58 -1.13 5.74 -21.73
CA ALA A 58 -0.75 6.32 -20.44
C ALA A 58 -0.55 5.25 -19.37
N ALA A 59 -1.45 4.26 -19.29
CA ALA A 59 -1.34 3.14 -18.36
C ALA A 59 -0.10 2.29 -18.66
N GLY A 60 0.15 1.97 -19.93
CA GLY A 60 1.32 1.20 -20.37
C GLY A 60 2.63 1.91 -20.05
N THR A 61 2.72 3.20 -20.36
CA THR A 61 3.88 4.02 -20.05
C THR A 61 4.09 4.15 -18.54
N GLY A 62 3.01 4.36 -17.78
CA GLY A 62 3.08 4.44 -16.32
C GLY A 62 3.61 3.15 -15.69
N ARG A 63 3.12 1.99 -16.12
CA ARG A 63 3.62 0.70 -15.64
C ARG A 63 5.08 0.44 -16.03
N TYR A 64 5.45 0.81 -17.25
CA TYR A 64 6.84 0.65 -17.72
C TYR A 64 7.80 1.50 -16.89
N LEU A 65 7.49 2.80 -16.67
CA LEU A 65 8.30 3.70 -15.85
C LEU A 65 8.35 3.24 -14.39
N GLN A 66 7.22 2.78 -13.83
CA GLN A 66 7.16 2.23 -12.49
C GLN A 66 8.03 0.98 -12.35
N GLY A 67 8.03 0.09 -13.35
CA GLY A 67 8.88 -1.09 -13.39
C GLY A 67 10.37 -0.76 -13.41
N ARG A 68 10.77 0.24 -14.22
CA ARG A 68 12.17 0.69 -14.29
C ARG A 68 12.68 1.32 -12.99
N ASN A 69 11.82 2.05 -12.30
CA ASN A 69 12.18 2.78 -11.07
C ASN A 69 11.92 1.95 -9.80
N SER A 70 11.48 0.71 -9.95
CA SER A 70 11.17 -0.14 -8.81
C SER A 70 12.45 -0.68 -8.15
N ALA A 71 12.52 -0.60 -6.82
CA ALA A 71 13.59 -1.22 -6.05
C ALA A 71 13.61 -2.75 -6.18
N ALA A 72 12.52 -3.37 -6.68
CA ALA A 72 12.45 -4.82 -6.90
C ALA A 72 13.43 -5.29 -7.97
N SER A 73 13.56 -4.54 -9.09
CA SER A 73 14.52 -4.87 -10.16
C SER A 73 15.97 -4.74 -9.67
N SER A 74 16.26 -3.69 -8.93
CA SER A 74 17.57 -3.46 -8.31
C SER A 74 17.92 -4.57 -7.32
N ARG A 75 16.97 -4.97 -6.46
CA ARG A 75 17.17 -6.08 -5.51
C ARG A 75 17.34 -7.44 -6.19
N ALA A 76 16.62 -7.70 -7.27
CA ALA A 76 16.76 -8.96 -8.02
C ALA A 76 18.12 -9.12 -8.69
N ALA A 77 18.81 -8.02 -8.99
CA ALA A 77 20.16 -8.02 -9.57
C ALA A 77 21.28 -8.19 -8.52
N VAL A 78 20.96 -8.13 -7.21
CA VAL A 78 21.96 -8.25 -6.15
C VAL A 78 22.47 -9.68 -6.04
N THR A 79 23.79 -9.84 -6.13
CA THR A 79 24.49 -11.07 -5.75
C THR A 79 25.10 -10.86 -4.37
N LEU A 80 24.66 -11.64 -3.39
CA LEU A 80 25.20 -11.55 -2.04
C LEU A 80 26.62 -12.13 -1.97
N PRO A 81 27.52 -11.52 -1.18
CA PRO A 81 28.87 -12.06 -0.97
C PRO A 81 28.81 -13.41 -0.26
N ARG A 82 29.85 -14.21 -0.44
CA ARG A 82 29.99 -15.45 0.32
C ARG A 82 30.47 -15.14 1.73
N PRO A 83 29.85 -15.71 2.76
CA PRO A 83 30.29 -15.48 4.12
C PRO A 83 31.71 -16.05 4.34
N VAL A 84 32.54 -15.29 5.04
CA VAL A 84 33.88 -15.76 5.47
C VAL A 84 33.76 -16.80 6.58
N GLU A 85 32.69 -16.73 7.37
CA GLU A 85 32.35 -17.69 8.41
C GLU A 85 30.92 -18.15 8.22
N ARG A 86 30.73 -19.45 8.06
CA ARG A 86 29.42 -20.08 7.93
C ARG A 86 29.05 -20.78 9.21
N LEU A 87 27.79 -20.64 9.60
CA LEU A 87 27.23 -21.47 10.64
C LEU A 87 27.05 -22.91 10.16
N PRO A 88 27.16 -23.89 11.05
CA PRO A 88 26.86 -25.26 10.72
C PRO A 88 25.40 -25.42 10.27
N ALA A 89 25.13 -26.49 9.53
CA ALA A 89 23.74 -26.83 9.22
C ALA A 89 22.94 -27.05 10.52
N LEU A 90 21.69 -26.63 10.50
CA LEU A 90 20.81 -26.86 11.65
C LEU A 90 20.63 -28.36 11.88
N PRO A 91 20.71 -28.85 13.13
CA PRO A 91 20.45 -30.24 13.43
C PRO A 91 19.06 -30.71 12.96
N SER A 92 18.96 -31.98 12.60
CA SER A 92 17.66 -32.59 12.33
C SER A 92 16.77 -32.49 13.57
N GLY A 93 15.48 -32.15 13.38
CA GLY A 93 14.54 -31.98 14.48
C GLY A 93 14.56 -30.60 15.15
N THR A 94 15.37 -29.65 14.68
CA THR A 94 15.33 -28.27 15.17
C THR A 94 13.93 -27.63 15.04
N SER A 95 13.18 -27.99 14.01
CA SER A 95 11.77 -27.64 13.88
C SER A 95 10.91 -28.82 14.37
N VAL A 96 10.10 -28.61 15.39
CA VAL A 96 9.37 -29.70 16.07
C VAL A 96 8.20 -30.29 15.26
N GLY A 97 7.79 -29.68 14.15
CA GLY A 97 6.77 -30.22 13.23
C GLY A 97 5.39 -30.43 13.86
N VAL A 98 5.03 -29.66 14.89
CA VAL A 98 3.74 -29.71 15.58
C VAL A 98 2.82 -28.62 15.02
N ASP A 99 1.57 -28.97 14.80
CA ASP A 99 0.56 -28.01 14.35
C ASP A 99 0.45 -26.83 15.31
N GLY A 100 0.41 -25.62 14.74
CA GLY A 100 0.37 -24.37 15.52
C GLY A 100 1.74 -23.87 16.00
N VAL A 101 2.81 -24.65 15.84
CA VAL A 101 4.19 -24.22 16.13
C VAL A 101 4.87 -23.79 14.84
N THR A 102 5.42 -22.58 14.84
CA THR A 102 6.20 -22.06 13.69
C THR A 102 7.51 -22.84 13.54
N PRO A 103 7.99 -23.05 12.30
CA PRO A 103 9.30 -23.67 12.09
C PRO A 103 10.41 -22.81 12.68
N PHE A 104 11.53 -23.43 13.12
CA PHE A 104 12.66 -22.74 13.71
C PHE A 104 13.19 -21.64 12.77
N VAL A 105 13.31 -21.92 11.48
CA VAL A 105 13.63 -20.91 10.46
C VAL A 105 12.35 -20.47 9.76
N THR A 106 12.04 -19.20 9.85
CA THR A 106 10.91 -18.59 9.16
C THR A 106 11.26 -18.41 7.67
N PRO A 107 10.52 -19.03 6.73
CA PRO A 107 10.77 -18.80 5.30
C PRO A 107 10.62 -17.33 4.91
N ASN A 108 11.49 -16.84 4.03
CA ASN A 108 11.49 -15.43 3.61
C ASN A 108 10.13 -14.90 3.16
N GLY A 109 9.35 -15.73 2.45
CA GLY A 109 8.00 -15.35 1.99
C GLY A 109 6.96 -15.25 3.11
N ARG A 110 7.24 -15.79 4.30
CA ARG A 110 6.40 -15.72 5.49
C ARG A 110 6.99 -14.87 6.62
N PHE A 111 8.18 -14.29 6.41
CA PHE A 111 8.75 -13.36 7.36
C PHE A 111 7.86 -12.12 7.45
N TYR A 112 7.56 -11.63 8.67
CA TYR A 112 6.67 -10.49 8.84
C TYR A 112 7.23 -9.22 8.18
N ARG A 113 6.34 -8.35 7.75
CA ARG A 113 6.66 -7.05 7.14
C ARG A 113 5.74 -5.99 7.71
N ILE A 114 6.32 -5.04 8.42
CA ILE A 114 5.62 -3.86 8.95
C ILE A 114 6.35 -2.63 8.44
N ASP A 115 5.61 -1.73 7.80
CA ASP A 115 6.12 -0.46 7.32
C ASP A 115 5.33 0.68 7.97
N LYS A 116 6.02 1.74 8.36
CA LYS A 116 5.38 2.95 8.89
C LYS A 116 4.75 3.79 7.79
N ASN A 117 5.19 3.62 6.57
CA ASN A 117 4.71 4.35 5.42
C ASN A 117 3.59 3.58 4.73
N ILE A 118 2.53 4.29 4.31
CA ILE A 118 1.44 3.72 3.50
C ILE A 118 2.02 3.13 2.20
N ASN A 119 2.98 3.83 1.59
CA ASN A 119 3.74 3.32 0.46
C ASN A 119 5.16 2.99 0.93
N PRO A 120 5.57 1.72 0.93
CA PRO A 120 6.93 1.33 1.29
C PRO A 120 7.97 2.06 0.46
N LEU A 121 8.99 2.55 1.13
CA LEU A 121 10.08 3.31 0.49
C LEU A 121 10.78 2.44 -0.55
N GLN A 122 10.92 2.96 -1.76
CA GLN A 122 11.60 2.29 -2.87
C GLN A 122 13.03 2.78 -2.97
N VAL A 123 13.92 2.17 -2.19
CA VAL A 123 15.37 2.48 -2.23
C VAL A 123 16.06 1.49 -3.16
N ARG A 124 16.72 2.00 -4.19
CA ARG A 124 17.56 1.23 -5.11
C ARG A 124 18.94 1.01 -4.48
N THR A 125 19.62 -0.03 -4.90
CA THR A 125 21.00 -0.32 -4.44
C THR A 125 21.97 0.81 -4.77
N ASP A 126 21.79 1.47 -5.93
CA ASP A 126 22.66 2.55 -6.38
C ASP A 126 22.54 3.81 -5.50
N ASP A 127 21.37 3.97 -4.85
CA ASP A 127 21.07 5.14 -4.01
C ASP A 127 21.20 4.80 -2.51
N TYR A 128 21.50 3.55 -2.18
CA TYR A 128 21.55 3.10 -0.78
C TYR A 128 22.87 3.47 -0.12
N VAL A 129 22.77 4.18 0.99
CA VAL A 129 23.90 4.48 1.89
C VAL A 129 23.48 4.22 3.32
N LEU A 130 24.22 3.37 4.02
CA LEU A 130 24.07 3.19 5.46
C LEU A 130 24.81 4.32 6.17
N ARG A 131 24.06 5.15 6.92
CA ARG A 131 24.63 6.21 7.74
C ARG A 131 24.59 5.83 9.21
N VAL A 132 25.73 5.92 9.87
CA VAL A 132 25.88 5.70 11.30
C VAL A 132 26.23 7.05 11.92
N THR A 133 25.29 7.60 12.70
CA THR A 133 25.35 8.96 13.27
C THR A 133 24.97 8.95 14.75
N GLY A 134 25.14 10.06 15.43
CA GLY A 134 24.73 10.25 16.83
C GLY A 134 25.87 9.97 17.82
N MET A 135 25.64 9.10 18.80
CA MET A 135 26.64 8.77 19.84
C MET A 135 27.72 7.84 19.33
N VAL A 136 28.51 8.30 18.36
CA VAL A 136 29.64 7.61 17.75
C VAL A 136 30.88 8.54 17.76
N ASP A 137 32.08 7.97 17.77
CA ASP A 137 33.31 8.75 17.74
C ASP A 137 33.45 9.55 16.42
N ARG A 138 32.92 8.99 15.34
CA ARG A 138 32.79 9.67 14.04
C ARG A 138 31.57 9.15 13.30
N GLU A 139 30.97 10.01 12.53
CA GLU A 139 29.93 9.62 11.59
C GLU A 139 30.52 8.85 10.41
N VAL A 140 29.82 7.81 9.97
CA VAL A 140 30.26 6.94 8.88
C VAL A 140 29.13 6.80 7.86
N GLU A 141 29.48 6.89 6.59
CA GLU A 141 28.61 6.58 5.47
C GLU A 141 29.18 5.39 4.70
N ILE A 142 28.39 4.34 4.52
CA ILE A 142 28.80 3.12 3.85
C ILE A 142 27.84 2.89 2.67
N PRO A 143 28.27 3.14 1.42
CA PRO A 143 27.51 2.82 0.22
C PRO A 143 27.21 1.33 0.11
N TRP A 144 26.20 0.97 -0.67
CA TRP A 144 25.83 -0.44 -0.88
C TRP A 144 26.98 -1.29 -1.40
N THR A 145 27.79 -0.75 -2.32
CA THR A 145 28.98 -1.42 -2.87
C THR A 145 29.95 -1.83 -1.78
N ASP A 146 30.25 -0.93 -0.87
CA ASP A 146 31.18 -1.15 0.23
C ASP A 146 30.64 -2.16 1.25
N LEU A 147 29.30 -2.23 1.41
CA LEU A 147 28.66 -3.26 2.22
C LEU A 147 28.87 -4.65 1.65
N LEU A 148 28.86 -4.79 0.32
CA LEU A 148 29.07 -6.07 -0.36
C LEU A 148 30.54 -6.55 -0.30
N GLU A 149 31.48 -5.64 -0.11
CA GLU A 149 32.92 -5.92 0.01
C GLU A 149 33.37 -6.27 1.44
N ARG A 150 32.45 -6.12 2.44
CA ARG A 150 32.75 -6.45 3.82
C ARG A 150 32.83 -7.97 4.05
N ASP A 151 33.64 -8.35 5.03
CA ASP A 151 33.71 -9.72 5.53
C ASP A 151 32.43 -10.10 6.28
N VAL A 152 31.44 -10.58 5.54
CA VAL A 152 30.15 -10.98 6.12
C VAL A 152 30.24 -12.37 6.73
N ARG A 153 29.50 -12.57 7.82
CA ARG A 153 29.33 -13.83 8.55
C ARG A 153 27.87 -14.19 8.67
N GLU A 154 27.58 -15.45 8.91
CA GLU A 154 26.23 -15.92 9.16
C GLU A 154 25.88 -15.79 10.64
N TYR A 155 24.64 -15.34 10.90
CA TYR A 155 24.05 -15.22 12.24
C TYR A 155 22.62 -15.73 12.24
N ASP A 156 22.28 -16.61 13.18
CA ASP A 156 20.87 -16.98 13.42
C ASP A 156 20.28 -15.99 14.42
N ILE A 157 19.36 -15.12 13.95
CA ILE A 157 18.79 -14.05 14.76
C ILE A 157 17.27 -14.06 14.66
N THR A 158 16.62 -14.00 15.81
CA THR A 158 15.17 -13.78 15.91
C THR A 158 14.88 -12.29 16.00
N LEU A 159 14.05 -11.80 15.10
CA LEU A 159 13.52 -10.44 15.14
C LEU A 159 12.06 -10.47 15.55
N THR A 160 11.70 -9.60 16.48
CA THR A 160 10.34 -9.41 16.95
C THR A 160 9.95 -7.95 16.77
N CYS A 161 8.80 -7.70 16.16
CA CYS A 161 8.28 -6.35 16.05
C CYS A 161 7.90 -5.81 17.44
N VAL A 162 8.18 -4.55 17.69
CA VAL A 162 7.77 -3.88 18.94
C VAL A 162 6.25 -3.92 19.17
N SER A 163 5.46 -4.00 18.10
CA SER A 163 4.01 -4.12 18.12
C SER A 163 3.50 -5.57 18.14
N ASN A 164 4.38 -6.56 18.31
CA ASN A 164 3.94 -7.95 18.40
C ASN A 164 3.19 -8.19 19.72
N LEU A 165 1.96 -8.66 19.59
CA LEU A 165 1.16 -9.07 20.77
C LEU A 165 1.60 -10.45 21.26
N ILE A 166 1.26 -10.80 22.51
CA ILE A 166 1.46 -12.15 23.05
C ILE A 166 0.70 -13.15 22.15
N GLY A 167 1.42 -14.16 21.66
CA GLY A 167 0.87 -15.11 20.68
C GLY A 167 0.71 -14.55 19.26
N GLY A 168 1.22 -13.34 18.98
CA GLY A 168 1.16 -12.73 17.66
C GLY A 168 2.17 -13.34 16.68
N ASN A 169 2.03 -12.95 15.42
CA ASN A 169 2.79 -13.48 14.28
C ASN A 169 3.88 -12.51 13.75
N LEU A 170 4.14 -11.42 14.47
CA LEU A 170 5.17 -10.43 14.08
C LEU A 170 6.52 -10.79 14.70
N VAL A 171 6.92 -12.03 14.57
CA VAL A 171 8.20 -12.58 14.99
C VAL A 171 8.72 -13.54 13.92
N GLY A 172 10.02 -13.55 13.71
CA GLY A 172 10.64 -14.47 12.75
C GLY A 172 12.09 -14.71 13.11
N ASN A 173 12.54 -15.95 12.92
CA ASN A 173 13.93 -16.34 13.03
C ASN A 173 14.50 -16.69 11.66
N ALA A 174 15.66 -16.15 11.33
CA ALA A 174 16.31 -16.40 10.05
C ALA A 174 17.83 -16.40 10.19
N ARG A 175 18.50 -17.03 9.22
CA ARG A 175 19.93 -16.91 9.05
C ARG A 175 20.25 -15.68 8.24
N TRP A 176 20.97 -14.77 8.85
CA TRP A 176 21.32 -13.45 8.32
C TRP A 176 22.77 -13.42 7.90
N LEU A 177 23.05 -12.65 6.83
CA LEU A 177 24.41 -12.22 6.52
C LEU A 177 24.61 -10.82 7.09
N GLY A 178 25.68 -10.64 7.83
CA GLY A 178 26.01 -9.34 8.44
C GLY A 178 27.48 -9.24 8.78
N PHE A 179 27.88 -8.07 9.21
CA PHE A 179 29.23 -7.80 9.75
C PHE A 179 29.11 -6.97 11.03
N PRO A 180 30.08 -7.08 11.96
CA PRO A 180 30.10 -6.26 13.15
C PRO A 180 30.32 -4.78 12.83
N LEU A 181 29.51 -3.88 13.39
CA LEU A 181 29.71 -2.42 13.21
C LEU A 181 30.94 -1.86 13.93
N ARG A 182 31.61 -2.67 14.75
CA ARG A 182 32.81 -2.26 15.51
C ARG A 182 34.11 -2.42 14.72
N GLU A 183 34.06 -3.02 13.53
CA GLU A 183 35.21 -3.29 12.67
C GLU A 183 35.41 -2.22 11.58
#